data_71aa42cf7333e45c656ce9e4ef331e5f
#
_entry.id   71aa42cf7333e45c656ce9e4ef331e5f
#
_cell.length_a   1.000
_cell.length_b   1.000
_cell.length_c   1.000
_cell.angle_alpha   90.00
_cell.angle_beta   90.00
_cell.angle_gamma   90.00
#
_symmetry.space_group_name_H-M   'P 1'
#
loop_
_entity.id
_entity.type
_entity.pdbx_description
1 polymer ?
#
loop_
_entity_poly.entity_id
_entity_poly.type
_entity_poly.pdbx_seq_one_letter_code
_entity_poly.pdbx_strand_id
1 'polypeptide(L)'
;TMTDIAEQNADIFSTQTTVNTKIPLFEALTPFVTDSAQRAPFARALVDKLVNFSFEEAFAQNYDFFSSIFEYLIKDYNTAGGGKYAEYYTPHAIATIMARLLVGDNADLHSMECYDPSAGTGTLLMALSHQIGEERCTIFSQDISQRSNKMLKLNLLLNGLVSSLDNAIQGDTLVSPYHKSDDGQQLRQFDFVVSNPPFKMDFSDTREKIAAMPARFWAGVPNVPAKKKESMAIYTCFIQHVINSLKKTGKGAIVIPTGFITAKSGIENKILHKIVDDKVVFGCVSMPSNVFANTGTNVSVLFFDKSATTDKVILIDASKLGEEYKDANGLKKVRLNDDEIEKIVGTFQRKEAVEDFSVAVSYDEIKEKGYSLSAGQ
;
A
#
# COMPACT_ATOMS: atom_id res chain seq x y z
N THR A 1 8.88 -4.34 33.47
CA THR A 1 7.59 -4.00 32.81
C THR A 1 7.74 -4.00 31.29
N MET A 2 6.63 -3.85 30.55
CA MET A 2 6.69 -3.71 29.06
C MET A 2 7.58 -2.53 28.64
N THR A 3 7.54 -1.43 29.41
CA THR A 3 8.39 -0.25 29.17
C THR A 3 9.87 -0.60 29.35
N ASP A 4 10.23 -1.31 30.41
CA ASP A 4 11.63 -1.70 30.67
C ASP A 4 12.16 -2.64 29.57
N ILE A 5 11.33 -3.56 29.09
CA ILE A 5 11.68 -4.45 27.95
C ILE A 5 11.90 -3.63 26.67
N ALA A 6 11.03 -2.67 26.40
CA ALA A 6 11.14 -1.80 25.25
C ALA A 6 12.37 -0.89 25.31
N GLU A 7 12.71 -0.36 26.50
CA GLU A 7 13.91 0.44 26.70
C GLU A 7 15.20 -0.37 26.54
N GLN A 8 15.23 -1.59 27.07
CA GLN A 8 16.38 -2.49 26.93
C GLN A 8 16.58 -3.00 25.49
N ASN A 9 15.54 -2.96 24.68
CA ASN A 9 15.54 -3.38 23.27
C ASN A 9 15.09 -2.22 22.36
N ALA A 10 15.58 -1.02 22.62
CA ALA A 10 15.17 0.20 21.92
C ALA A 10 15.40 0.14 20.41
N ASP A 11 16.34 -0.65 19.93
CA ASP A 11 16.59 -0.84 18.51
C ASP A 11 15.43 -1.57 17.81
N ILE A 12 14.79 -2.50 18.52
CA ILE A 12 13.62 -3.23 18.02
C ILE A 12 12.34 -2.40 18.23
N PHE A 13 12.15 -1.85 19.43
CA PHE A 13 10.90 -1.20 19.84
C PHE A 13 10.92 0.32 19.68
N SER A 14 11.60 0.83 18.67
CA SER A 14 11.53 2.24 18.27
C SER A 14 11.36 2.39 16.76
N THR A 15 10.87 3.56 16.34
CA THR A 15 10.69 3.93 14.93
C THR A 15 11.69 5.01 14.54
N GLN A 16 12.39 4.83 13.44
CA GLN A 16 13.29 5.82 12.86
C GLN A 16 12.47 6.87 12.09
N THR A 17 12.85 8.15 12.24
CA THR A 17 12.27 9.27 11.49
C THR A 17 13.23 9.77 10.41
N THR A 18 12.71 10.52 9.45
CA THR A 18 13.52 11.17 8.40
C THR A 18 14.51 12.21 8.93
N VAL A 19 14.36 12.66 10.18
CA VAL A 19 15.29 13.58 10.85
C VAL A 19 16.25 12.87 11.80
N ASN A 20 16.42 11.56 11.64
CA ASN A 20 17.33 10.72 12.42
C ASN A 20 17.03 10.70 13.94
N THR A 21 15.76 10.82 14.32
CA THR A 21 15.32 10.60 15.68
C THR A 21 14.58 9.27 15.81
N LYS A 22 14.69 8.63 16.98
CA LYS A 22 13.97 7.40 17.30
C LYS A 22 12.76 7.73 18.19
N ILE A 23 11.60 7.17 17.85
CA ILE A 23 10.35 7.31 18.61
C ILE A 23 9.99 5.94 19.21
N PRO A 24 9.75 5.83 20.54
CA PRO A 24 9.35 4.57 21.17
C PRO A 24 8.07 3.98 20.55
N LEU A 25 8.07 2.65 20.36
CA LEU A 25 6.92 1.92 19.83
C LEU A 25 5.79 1.87 20.86
N PHE A 26 6.15 1.63 22.12
CA PHE A 26 5.21 1.52 23.24
C PHE A 26 5.17 2.80 24.05
N GLU A 27 3.96 3.18 24.43
CA GLU A 27 3.70 4.28 25.36
C GLU A 27 3.26 3.70 26.70
N ALA A 28 3.59 4.40 27.79
CA ALA A 28 3.14 3.99 29.11
C ALA A 28 1.60 3.98 29.17
N LEU A 29 1.03 2.90 29.69
CA LEU A 29 -0.42 2.78 29.86
C LEU A 29 -0.98 3.59 31.03
N THR A 30 -0.12 3.91 32.00
CA THR A 30 -0.50 4.62 33.23
C THR A 30 -1.13 5.99 33.04
N PRO A 31 -0.76 6.82 32.02
CA PRO A 31 -1.44 8.09 31.76
C PRO A 31 -2.91 7.93 31.37
N PHE A 32 -3.30 6.79 30.79
CA PHE A 32 -4.69 6.50 30.39
C PHE A 32 -5.59 6.09 31.58
N VAL A 33 -4.99 5.76 32.73
CA VAL A 33 -5.69 5.47 33.98
C VAL A 33 -5.48 6.65 34.92
N THR A 34 -6.41 7.62 34.86
CA THR A 34 -6.31 8.91 35.60
C THR A 34 -6.30 8.73 37.10
N ASP A 35 -7.11 7.81 37.63
CA ASP A 35 -7.12 7.45 39.03
C ASP A 35 -5.96 6.49 39.36
N SER A 36 -5.00 6.96 40.16
CA SER A 36 -3.84 6.17 40.57
C SER A 36 -4.22 4.88 41.33
N ALA A 37 -5.34 4.89 42.06
CA ALA A 37 -5.83 3.72 42.79
C ALA A 37 -6.35 2.62 41.85
N GLN A 38 -6.76 2.98 40.66
CA GLN A 38 -7.24 2.04 39.62
C GLN A 38 -6.12 1.43 38.75
N ARG A 39 -4.90 1.94 38.83
CA ARG A 39 -3.80 1.48 37.98
C ARG A 39 -3.41 0.03 38.23
N ALA A 40 -3.31 -0.40 39.51
CA ALA A 40 -2.99 -1.75 39.88
C ALA A 40 -4.14 -2.74 39.57
N PRO A 41 -5.42 -2.46 39.85
CA PRO A 41 -6.56 -3.25 39.40
C PRO A 41 -6.62 -3.39 37.88
N PHE A 42 -6.41 -2.32 37.12
CA PHE A 42 -6.37 -2.34 35.66
C PHE A 42 -5.27 -3.26 35.12
N ALA A 43 -4.04 -3.12 35.65
CA ALA A 43 -2.92 -3.96 35.23
C ALA A 43 -3.18 -5.45 35.51
N ARG A 44 -3.76 -5.79 36.69
CA ARG A 44 -4.15 -7.17 37.01
C ARG A 44 -5.20 -7.71 36.03
N ALA A 45 -6.27 -6.93 35.80
CA ALA A 45 -7.33 -7.34 34.88
C ALA A 45 -6.81 -7.56 33.46
N LEU A 46 -5.83 -6.76 32.99
CA LEU A 46 -5.19 -6.94 31.70
C LEU A 46 -4.36 -8.23 31.67
N VAL A 47 -3.54 -8.47 32.68
CA VAL A 47 -2.73 -9.71 32.81
C VAL A 47 -3.64 -10.94 32.89
N ASP A 48 -4.68 -10.92 33.71
CA ASP A 48 -5.61 -12.03 33.88
C ASP A 48 -6.33 -12.38 32.56
N LYS A 49 -6.59 -11.41 31.71
CA LYS A 49 -7.15 -11.63 30.36
C LYS A 49 -6.15 -12.27 29.38
N LEU A 50 -4.87 -11.95 29.50
CA LEU A 50 -3.83 -12.43 28.58
C LEU A 50 -3.26 -13.80 28.98
N VAL A 51 -3.22 -14.12 30.29
CA VAL A 51 -2.63 -15.38 30.82
C VAL A 51 -3.36 -16.63 30.31
N ASN A 52 -4.67 -16.53 30.05
CA ASN A 52 -5.46 -17.64 29.57
C ASN A 52 -5.58 -17.70 28.04
N PHE A 53 -4.87 -16.83 27.32
CA PHE A 53 -4.87 -16.82 25.87
C PHE A 53 -3.61 -17.53 25.35
N SER A 54 -3.79 -18.59 24.54
CA SER A 54 -2.68 -19.22 23.84
C SER A 54 -2.34 -18.45 22.57
N PHE A 55 -1.15 -17.88 22.55
CA PHE A 55 -0.62 -17.23 21.35
C PHE A 55 0.01 -18.22 20.37
N GLU A 56 0.26 -19.48 20.78
CA GLU A 56 0.85 -20.51 19.92
C GLU A 56 0.00 -20.82 18.69
N GLU A 57 -1.31 -20.99 18.88
CA GLU A 57 -2.22 -21.19 17.75
C GLU A 57 -2.30 -19.96 16.84
N ALA A 58 -2.23 -18.76 17.42
CA ALA A 58 -2.21 -17.52 16.68
C ALA A 58 -0.95 -17.39 15.81
N PHE A 59 0.21 -17.74 16.35
CA PHE A 59 1.47 -17.74 15.60
C PHE A 59 1.55 -18.87 14.56
N ALA A 60 0.85 -19.97 14.76
CA ALA A 60 0.80 -21.08 13.82
C ALA A 60 -0.08 -20.81 12.59
N GLN A 61 -1.02 -19.87 12.67
CA GLN A 61 -1.94 -19.52 11.58
C GLN A 61 -1.34 -18.54 10.54
N ASN A 62 -0.08 -18.12 10.70
CA ASN A 62 0.65 -17.26 9.78
C ASN A 62 0.04 -15.87 9.49
N TYR A 63 0.46 -15.30 8.37
CA TYR A 63 0.12 -14.00 7.82
C TYR A 63 -1.38 -13.63 7.88
N ASP A 64 -2.28 -14.54 7.54
CA ASP A 64 -3.73 -14.28 7.47
C ASP A 64 -4.36 -13.97 8.83
N PHE A 65 -3.84 -14.58 9.90
CA PHE A 65 -4.33 -14.33 11.26
C PHE A 65 -3.99 -12.90 11.73
N PHE A 66 -2.77 -12.47 11.52
CA PHE A 66 -2.35 -11.12 11.90
C PHE A 66 -3.03 -10.05 11.04
N SER A 67 -3.21 -10.30 9.76
CA SER A 67 -3.97 -9.44 8.87
C SER A 67 -5.41 -9.28 9.37
N SER A 68 -6.07 -10.35 9.76
CA SER A 68 -7.44 -10.34 10.28
C SER A 68 -7.55 -9.60 11.63
N ILE A 69 -6.58 -9.76 12.54
CA ILE A 69 -6.54 -8.98 13.80
C ILE A 69 -6.35 -7.50 13.50
N PHE A 70 -5.47 -7.14 12.57
CA PHE A 70 -5.27 -5.75 12.17
C PHE A 70 -6.53 -5.16 11.54
N GLU A 71 -7.23 -5.90 10.68
CA GLU A 71 -8.52 -5.49 10.14
C GLU A 71 -9.54 -5.22 11.25
N TYR A 72 -9.63 -6.11 12.22
CA TYR A 72 -10.52 -5.96 13.36
C TYR A 72 -10.17 -4.73 14.22
N LEU A 73 -8.89 -4.56 14.55
CA LEU A 73 -8.41 -3.43 15.36
C LEU A 73 -8.61 -2.09 14.63
N ILE A 74 -8.33 -2.03 13.33
CA ILE A 74 -8.55 -0.83 12.52
C ILE A 74 -10.04 -0.50 12.45
N LYS A 75 -10.91 -1.50 12.33
CA LYS A 75 -12.36 -1.33 12.34
C LYS A 75 -12.86 -0.73 13.65
N ASP A 76 -12.44 -1.27 14.80
CA ASP A 76 -12.82 -0.76 16.13
C ASP A 76 -12.26 0.63 16.39
N TYR A 77 -11.03 0.91 15.97
CA TYR A 77 -10.41 2.21 16.08
C TYR A 77 -11.10 3.29 15.24
N ASN A 78 -11.61 2.94 14.07
CA ASN A 78 -12.35 3.87 13.21
C ASN A 78 -13.70 4.25 13.79
N THR A 79 -14.34 3.34 14.49
CA THR A 79 -15.60 3.59 15.19
C THR A 79 -15.39 4.59 16.35
N ALA A 80 -14.25 4.51 17.04
CA ALA A 80 -13.90 5.39 18.16
C ALA A 80 -13.28 6.74 17.74
N GLY A 81 -12.69 6.85 16.55
CA GLY A 81 -11.86 7.98 16.11
C GLY A 81 -12.42 8.86 14.99
N GLY A 82 -13.72 8.73 14.63
CA GLY A 82 -14.37 9.61 13.66
C GLY A 82 -13.98 9.35 12.18
N GLY A 83 -13.63 8.12 11.82
CA GLY A 83 -13.59 7.67 10.41
C GLY A 83 -12.37 8.08 9.58
N LYS A 84 -11.47 8.93 10.08
CA LYS A 84 -10.33 9.44 9.30
C LYS A 84 -9.21 8.42 9.02
N TYR A 85 -9.18 7.29 9.69
CA TYR A 85 -8.07 6.32 9.60
C TYR A 85 -8.35 5.12 8.70
N ALA A 86 -9.60 4.85 8.34
CA ALA A 86 -9.95 3.76 7.43
C ALA A 86 -9.72 4.11 5.95
N GLU A 87 -9.43 5.38 5.63
CA GLU A 87 -9.12 5.82 4.25
C GLU A 87 -7.83 5.17 3.71
N TYR A 88 -6.97 4.68 4.59
CA TYR A 88 -5.62 4.18 4.22
C TYR A 88 -5.44 2.67 4.38
N TYR A 89 -6.52 1.96 4.69
CA TYR A 89 -6.46 0.50 4.81
C TYR A 89 -6.69 -0.18 3.46
N THR A 90 -5.76 -1.05 3.09
CA THR A 90 -5.88 -1.85 1.87
C THR A 90 -6.56 -3.19 2.18
N PRO A 91 -7.69 -3.53 1.55
CA PRO A 91 -8.33 -4.83 1.74
C PRO A 91 -7.39 -5.99 1.39
N HIS A 92 -7.42 -7.05 2.19
CA HIS A 92 -6.56 -8.21 2.01
C HIS A 92 -6.65 -8.81 0.60
N ALA A 93 -7.85 -8.95 0.04
CA ALA A 93 -8.05 -9.43 -1.33
C ALA A 93 -7.28 -8.63 -2.38
N ILE A 94 -7.26 -7.30 -2.25
CA ILE A 94 -6.51 -6.42 -3.16
C ILE A 94 -5.01 -6.61 -2.98
N ALA A 95 -4.53 -6.70 -1.74
CA ALA A 95 -3.14 -6.94 -1.44
C ALA A 95 -2.66 -8.28 -1.99
N THR A 96 -3.46 -9.34 -1.84
CA THR A 96 -3.20 -10.67 -2.40
C THR A 96 -3.12 -10.65 -3.93
N ILE A 97 -4.09 -10.02 -4.60
CA ILE A 97 -4.09 -9.88 -6.06
C ILE A 97 -2.82 -9.13 -6.51
N MET A 98 -2.49 -8.00 -5.88
CA MET A 98 -1.30 -7.23 -6.24
C MET A 98 -0.02 -8.05 -6.08
N ALA A 99 0.15 -8.73 -4.96
CA ALA A 99 1.32 -9.56 -4.67
C ALA A 99 1.46 -10.72 -5.68
N ARG A 100 0.39 -11.48 -5.92
CA ARG A 100 0.38 -12.61 -6.84
C ARG A 100 0.65 -12.20 -8.29
N LEU A 101 0.14 -11.05 -8.74
CA LEU A 101 0.36 -10.55 -10.09
C LEU A 101 1.75 -9.96 -10.31
N LEU A 102 2.38 -9.41 -9.27
CA LEU A 102 3.75 -8.90 -9.35
C LEU A 102 4.79 -10.03 -9.31
N VAL A 103 4.63 -10.96 -8.37
CA VAL A 103 5.59 -12.05 -8.14
C VAL A 103 5.42 -13.17 -9.17
N GLY A 104 4.16 -13.49 -9.53
CA GLY A 104 3.86 -14.63 -10.40
C GLY A 104 4.24 -15.97 -9.74
N ASP A 105 4.48 -16.98 -10.57
CA ASP A 105 4.82 -18.34 -10.14
C ASP A 105 6.34 -18.55 -9.95
N ASN A 106 7.11 -17.47 -9.76
CA ASN A 106 8.56 -17.51 -9.66
C ASN A 106 9.04 -18.06 -8.30
N ALA A 107 9.27 -19.37 -8.24
CA ALA A 107 9.78 -20.05 -7.04
C ALA A 107 11.24 -19.71 -6.68
N ASP A 108 12.01 -19.11 -7.60
CA ASP A 108 13.45 -18.89 -7.47
C ASP A 108 13.85 -17.46 -7.08
N LEU A 109 12.91 -16.65 -6.57
CA LEU A 109 13.25 -15.31 -6.12
C LEU A 109 14.04 -15.36 -4.80
N HIS A 110 15.18 -14.65 -4.76
CA HIS A 110 16.02 -14.53 -3.58
C HIS A 110 16.53 -13.09 -3.43
N SER A 111 16.69 -12.66 -2.19
CA SER A 111 17.24 -11.34 -1.84
C SER A 111 16.48 -10.18 -2.50
N MET A 112 15.15 -10.31 -2.61
CA MET A 112 14.30 -9.29 -3.20
C MET A 112 14.13 -8.11 -2.26
N GLU A 113 14.20 -6.90 -2.79
CA GLU A 113 13.92 -5.66 -2.06
C GLU A 113 12.55 -5.14 -2.41
N CYS A 114 11.67 -5.06 -1.41
CA CYS A 114 10.28 -4.63 -1.55
C CYS A 114 10.06 -3.28 -0.88
N TYR A 115 9.39 -2.35 -1.53
CA TYR A 115 9.18 -1.00 -1.02
C TYR A 115 7.74 -0.53 -1.15
N ASP A 116 7.26 0.19 -0.12
CA ASP A 116 6.02 0.96 -0.15
C ASP A 116 6.26 2.40 0.34
N PRO A 117 6.07 3.41 -0.52
CA PRO A 117 6.25 4.83 -0.18
C PRO A 117 5.10 5.44 0.63
N SER A 118 4.01 4.71 0.83
CA SER A 118 2.81 5.11 1.58
C SER A 118 2.27 3.93 2.40
N ALA A 119 3.18 3.30 3.15
CA ALA A 119 3.03 1.94 3.63
C ALA A 119 1.86 1.69 4.59
N GLY A 120 1.31 2.73 5.22
CA GLY A 120 0.24 2.55 6.19
C GLY A 120 0.64 1.56 7.27
N THR A 121 -0.18 0.55 7.49
CA THR A 121 0.09 -0.55 8.43
C THR A 121 0.90 -1.71 7.83
N GLY A 122 1.26 -1.63 6.53
CA GLY A 122 2.10 -2.59 5.85
C GLY A 122 1.38 -3.75 5.17
N THR A 123 0.07 -3.70 5.01
CA THR A 123 -0.73 -4.80 4.42
C THR A 123 -0.21 -5.25 3.05
N LEU A 124 0.12 -4.31 2.15
CA LEU A 124 0.69 -4.64 0.83
C LEU A 124 2.06 -5.31 0.94
N LEU A 125 2.91 -4.81 1.83
CA LEU A 125 4.26 -5.35 2.04
C LEU A 125 4.21 -6.76 2.66
N MET A 126 3.27 -7.02 3.59
CA MET A 126 3.09 -8.35 4.16
C MET A 126 2.59 -9.35 3.11
N ALA A 127 1.61 -8.96 2.28
CA ALA A 127 1.15 -9.80 1.18
C ALA A 127 2.27 -10.13 0.18
N LEU A 128 3.11 -9.14 -0.12
CA LEU A 128 4.24 -9.29 -1.03
C LEU A 128 5.33 -10.20 -0.44
N SER A 129 5.69 -10.00 0.83
CA SER A 129 6.69 -10.84 1.52
C SER A 129 6.21 -12.28 1.66
N HIS A 130 4.93 -12.49 1.95
CA HIS A 130 4.35 -13.83 2.01
C HIS A 130 4.40 -14.55 0.65
N GLN A 131 4.09 -13.85 -0.44
CA GLN A 131 4.12 -14.41 -1.80
C GLN A 131 5.55 -14.74 -2.27
N ILE A 132 6.57 -13.97 -1.85
CA ILE A 132 7.99 -14.21 -2.17
C ILE A 132 8.59 -15.26 -1.24
N GLY A 133 8.17 -15.27 0.02
CA GLY A 133 8.77 -15.92 1.17
C GLY A 133 9.52 -14.93 2.04
N GLU A 134 9.19 -14.85 3.32
CA GLU A 134 9.67 -13.86 4.27
C GLU A 134 11.19 -13.86 4.40
N GLU A 135 11.82 -15.03 4.25
CA GLU A 135 13.29 -15.20 4.31
C GLU A 135 14.02 -14.75 3.02
N ARG A 136 13.26 -14.50 1.93
CA ARG A 136 13.79 -14.23 0.60
C ARG A 136 13.69 -12.76 0.21
N CYS A 137 13.13 -11.92 1.09
CA CYS A 137 12.97 -10.50 0.81
C CYS A 137 13.34 -9.63 2.00
N THR A 138 13.66 -8.38 1.70
CA THR A 138 13.85 -7.30 2.67
C THR A 138 12.82 -6.22 2.41
N ILE A 139 12.14 -5.80 3.46
CA ILE A 139 11.08 -4.79 3.38
C ILE A 139 11.67 -3.41 3.67
N PHE A 140 11.28 -2.46 2.84
CA PHE A 140 11.54 -1.03 2.99
C PHE A 140 10.20 -0.30 2.98
N SER A 141 10.06 0.71 3.81
CA SER A 141 8.81 1.47 3.87
C SER A 141 9.03 2.91 4.30
N GLN A 142 8.12 3.77 3.90
CA GLN A 142 8.02 5.12 4.44
C GLN A 142 6.56 5.54 4.53
N ASP A 143 6.19 6.18 5.64
CA ASP A 143 4.84 6.71 5.84
C ASP A 143 4.89 7.96 6.70
N ILE A 144 4.05 8.95 6.39
CA ILE A 144 3.96 10.19 7.15
C ILE A 144 3.33 9.99 8.52
N SER A 145 2.45 8.98 8.66
CA SER A 145 1.74 8.67 9.88
C SER A 145 2.62 7.93 10.88
N GLN A 146 2.97 8.57 11.97
CA GLN A 146 3.70 7.95 13.08
C GLN A 146 2.98 6.70 13.62
N ARG A 147 1.63 6.78 13.72
CA ARG A 147 0.81 5.69 14.24
C ARG A 147 0.83 4.48 13.31
N SER A 148 0.62 4.71 12.01
CA SER A 148 0.66 3.64 11.01
C SER A 148 2.04 2.98 10.99
N ASN A 149 3.11 3.76 11.08
CA ASN A 149 4.47 3.25 11.10
C ASN A 149 4.77 2.39 12.34
N LYS A 150 4.25 2.77 13.53
CA LYS A 150 4.34 1.92 14.73
C LYS A 150 3.63 0.57 14.53
N MET A 151 2.45 0.58 13.91
CA MET A 151 1.70 -0.64 13.59
C MET A 151 2.42 -1.49 12.55
N LEU A 152 2.99 -0.87 11.52
CA LEU A 152 3.82 -1.56 10.53
C LEU A 152 5.00 -2.29 11.21
N LYS A 153 5.73 -1.63 12.10
CA LYS A 153 6.83 -2.27 12.83
C LYS A 153 6.39 -3.48 13.63
N LEU A 154 5.25 -3.36 14.30
CA LEU A 154 4.67 -4.50 15.02
C LEU A 154 4.31 -5.63 14.04
N ASN A 155 3.75 -5.29 12.88
CA ASN A 155 3.40 -6.26 11.83
C ASN A 155 4.66 -6.98 11.30
N LEU A 156 5.76 -6.24 11.05
CA LEU A 156 7.05 -6.83 10.67
C LEU A 156 7.57 -7.82 11.72
N LEU A 157 7.49 -7.45 13.01
CA LEU A 157 7.91 -8.32 14.12
C LEU A 157 7.09 -9.62 14.16
N LEU A 158 5.77 -9.50 14.05
CA LEU A 158 4.85 -10.65 14.11
C LEU A 158 5.00 -11.59 12.92
N ASN A 159 5.44 -11.09 11.77
CA ASN A 159 5.70 -11.88 10.56
C ASN A 159 7.18 -12.32 10.42
N GLY A 160 8.00 -12.18 11.46
CA GLY A 160 9.40 -12.64 11.46
C GLY A 160 10.36 -11.77 10.63
N LEU A 161 9.91 -10.63 10.11
CA LEU A 161 10.69 -9.71 9.25
C LEU A 161 11.57 -8.75 10.08
N VAL A 162 12.26 -9.29 11.10
CA VAL A 162 13.03 -8.50 12.08
C VAL A 162 14.16 -7.72 11.40
N SER A 163 14.80 -8.28 10.39
CA SER A 163 15.87 -7.62 9.62
C SER A 163 15.40 -6.38 8.87
N SER A 164 14.10 -6.19 8.70
CA SER A 164 13.50 -5.06 7.98
C SER A 164 13.07 -3.91 8.91
N LEU A 165 13.17 -4.05 10.23
CA LEU A 165 12.68 -3.08 11.20
C LEU A 165 13.33 -1.70 11.06
N ASP A 166 14.61 -1.63 10.74
CA ASP A 166 15.35 -0.37 10.57
C ASP A 166 15.02 0.33 9.25
N ASN A 167 14.37 -0.38 8.32
CA ASN A 167 13.94 0.15 7.04
C ASN A 167 12.51 0.73 7.08
N ALA A 168 11.83 0.66 8.21
CA ALA A 168 10.51 1.23 8.41
C ALA A 168 10.62 2.68 8.92
N ILE A 169 10.44 3.65 8.05
CA ILE A 169 10.74 5.05 8.27
C ILE A 169 9.47 5.89 8.42
N GLN A 170 9.43 6.73 9.45
CA GLN A 170 8.38 7.73 9.62
C GLN A 170 8.79 9.05 8.97
N GLY A 171 7.96 9.55 8.05
CA GLY A 171 8.15 10.86 7.43
C GLY A 171 7.52 11.01 6.05
N ASP A 172 7.48 12.25 5.56
CA ASP A 172 6.90 12.58 4.25
C ASP A 172 7.80 12.11 3.10
N THR A 173 7.36 11.07 2.41
CA THR A 173 8.06 10.45 1.27
C THR A 173 8.25 11.41 0.10
N LEU A 174 7.27 12.24 -0.18
CA LEU A 174 7.30 13.12 -1.35
C LEU A 174 8.29 14.28 -1.16
N VAL A 175 8.38 14.80 0.06
CA VAL A 175 9.28 15.91 0.40
C VAL A 175 10.69 15.42 0.74
N SER A 176 10.78 14.36 1.55
CA SER A 176 12.02 13.87 2.14
C SER A 176 12.12 12.35 2.03
N PRO A 177 12.34 11.80 0.82
CA PRO A 177 12.55 10.36 0.66
C PRO A 177 13.80 9.94 1.43
N TYR A 178 13.63 8.98 2.32
CA TYR A 178 14.71 8.49 3.18
C TYR A 178 15.60 7.48 2.45
N HIS A 179 14.97 6.54 1.74
CA HIS A 179 15.70 5.48 1.04
C HIS A 179 16.35 6.03 -0.22
N LYS A 180 17.66 6.14 -0.14
CA LYS A 180 18.51 6.68 -1.22
C LYS A 180 19.55 5.66 -1.66
N SER A 181 20.14 5.90 -2.83
CA SER A 181 21.33 5.21 -3.31
C SER A 181 22.50 5.37 -2.34
N ASP A 182 23.49 4.51 -2.43
CA ASP A 182 24.65 4.50 -1.53
C ASP A 182 25.44 5.83 -1.52
N ASP A 183 25.42 6.54 -2.64
CA ASP A 183 25.99 7.89 -2.77
C ASP A 183 25.08 9.01 -2.25
N GLY A 184 23.86 8.67 -1.83
CA GLY A 184 22.85 9.60 -1.31
C GLY A 184 22.25 10.56 -2.35
N GLN A 185 22.63 10.46 -3.63
CA GLN A 185 22.25 11.42 -4.67
C GLN A 185 20.92 11.08 -5.33
N GLN A 186 20.59 9.80 -5.44
CA GLN A 186 19.38 9.32 -6.11
C GLN A 186 18.46 8.55 -5.15
N LEU A 187 17.26 8.25 -5.60
CA LEU A 187 16.39 7.30 -4.92
C LEU A 187 16.99 5.89 -4.98
N ARG A 188 16.91 5.14 -3.89
CA ARG A 188 17.13 3.70 -3.92
C ARG A 188 16.10 3.08 -4.86
N GLN A 189 16.53 2.10 -5.62
CA GLN A 189 15.67 1.34 -6.53
C GLN A 189 15.45 -0.07 -6.01
N PHE A 190 14.22 -0.57 -6.19
CA PHE A 190 13.74 -1.81 -5.60
C PHE A 190 13.27 -2.80 -6.66
N ASP A 191 13.25 -4.07 -6.32
CA ASP A 191 12.74 -5.13 -7.19
C ASP A 191 11.22 -5.07 -7.30
N PHE A 192 10.56 -4.81 -6.16
CA PHE A 192 9.11 -4.64 -6.11
C PHE A 192 8.73 -3.35 -5.39
N VAL A 193 7.83 -2.57 -5.98
CA VAL A 193 7.27 -1.37 -5.36
C VAL A 193 5.76 -1.45 -5.40
N VAL A 194 5.13 -1.39 -4.24
CA VAL A 194 3.67 -1.38 -4.09
C VAL A 194 3.22 -0.11 -3.40
N SER A 195 2.01 0.37 -3.68
CA SER A 195 1.49 1.55 -3.00
C SER A 195 -0.04 1.61 -3.07
N ASN A 196 -0.65 1.97 -1.95
CA ASN A 196 -2.02 2.46 -1.90
C ASN A 196 -2.01 3.87 -1.30
N PRO A 197 -1.69 4.89 -2.10
CA PRO A 197 -1.53 6.25 -1.61
C PRO A 197 -2.88 6.93 -1.38
N PRO A 198 -2.94 8.01 -0.58
CA PRO A 198 -4.09 8.89 -0.55
C PRO A 198 -4.37 9.45 -1.96
N PHE A 199 -5.65 9.47 -2.37
CA PHE A 199 -6.02 9.96 -3.70
C PHE A 199 -6.01 11.48 -3.76
N LYS A 200 -6.52 12.10 -2.70
CA LYS A 200 -6.65 13.55 -2.58
C LYS A 200 -6.20 13.99 -1.19
N MET A 201 -5.40 15.03 -1.13
CA MET A 201 -4.90 15.60 0.12
C MET A 201 -4.48 17.05 -0.11
N ASP A 202 -4.67 17.91 0.89
CA ASP A 202 -4.03 19.23 0.90
C ASP A 202 -2.53 19.07 1.21
N PHE A 203 -1.69 19.34 0.23
CA PHE A 203 -0.25 19.45 0.37
C PHE A 203 0.28 20.79 -0.16
N SER A 204 -0.57 21.82 -0.13
CA SER A 204 -0.25 23.15 -0.64
C SER A 204 1.01 23.74 0.01
N ASP A 205 1.25 23.47 1.28
CA ASP A 205 2.41 24.00 2.03
C ASP A 205 3.74 23.36 1.61
N THR A 206 3.70 22.13 1.08
CA THR A 206 4.89 21.38 0.65
C THR A 206 5.01 21.29 -0.88
N ARG A 207 4.00 21.75 -1.60
CA ARG A 207 3.90 21.62 -3.06
C ARG A 207 5.13 22.12 -3.79
N GLU A 208 5.66 23.29 -3.41
CA GLU A 208 6.85 23.90 -4.07
C GLU A 208 8.12 23.09 -3.82
N LYS A 209 8.26 22.47 -2.64
CA LYS A 209 9.39 21.57 -2.35
C LYS A 209 9.34 20.32 -3.23
N ILE A 210 8.15 19.79 -3.47
CA ILE A 210 7.94 18.64 -4.37
C ILE A 210 8.22 19.05 -5.83
N ALA A 211 7.71 20.20 -6.27
CA ALA A 211 7.90 20.71 -7.62
C ALA A 211 9.37 21.06 -7.94
N ALA A 212 10.19 21.33 -6.92
CA ALA A 212 11.63 21.56 -7.08
C ALA A 212 12.42 20.30 -7.51
N MET A 213 11.77 19.13 -7.61
CA MET A 213 12.37 17.86 -8.02
C MET A 213 11.83 17.38 -9.39
N PRO A 214 12.06 18.11 -10.50
CA PRO A 214 11.41 17.82 -11.79
C PRO A 214 11.88 16.50 -12.42
N ALA A 215 13.05 16.00 -12.10
CA ALA A 215 13.52 14.69 -12.55
C ALA A 215 12.69 13.55 -11.95
N ARG A 216 12.21 13.74 -10.71
CA ARG A 216 11.35 12.79 -10.00
C ARG A 216 9.87 12.95 -10.38
N PHE A 217 9.42 14.19 -10.58
CA PHE A 217 8.04 14.54 -10.91
C PHE A 217 7.94 15.10 -12.34
N TRP A 218 8.33 14.28 -13.29
CA TRP A 218 8.50 14.61 -14.70
C TRP A 218 7.19 15.00 -15.42
N ALA A 219 6.03 14.57 -14.96
CA ALA A 219 4.74 15.01 -15.49
C ALA A 219 4.24 16.32 -14.83
N GLY A 220 4.93 16.76 -13.78
CA GLY A 220 4.58 17.90 -12.94
C GLY A 220 3.93 17.51 -11.62
N VAL A 221 3.56 18.54 -10.86
CA VAL A 221 2.93 18.44 -9.54
C VAL A 221 1.59 19.19 -9.58
N PRO A 222 0.50 18.65 -9.03
CA PRO A 222 -0.81 19.31 -9.05
C PRO A 222 -0.76 20.75 -8.57
N ASN A 223 -1.48 21.62 -9.26
CA ASN A 223 -1.59 23.02 -8.86
C ASN A 223 -2.45 23.16 -7.61
N VAL A 224 -2.17 24.19 -6.82
CA VAL A 224 -2.99 24.52 -5.65
C VAL A 224 -4.29 25.18 -6.14
N PRO A 225 -5.47 24.56 -5.92
CA PRO A 225 -6.71 25.19 -6.31
C PRO A 225 -7.07 26.37 -5.41
N ALA A 226 -7.73 27.38 -5.95
CA ALA A 226 -8.17 28.55 -5.17
C ALA A 226 -9.16 28.19 -4.05
N LYS A 227 -9.93 27.12 -4.24
CA LYS A 227 -10.85 26.55 -3.26
C LYS A 227 -10.64 25.04 -3.21
N LYS A 228 -10.96 24.40 -2.09
CA LYS A 228 -10.89 22.93 -1.90
C LYS A 228 -9.47 22.38 -2.11
N LYS A 229 -8.50 22.92 -1.38
CA LYS A 229 -7.11 22.44 -1.42
C LYS A 229 -7.00 20.93 -1.13
N GLU A 230 -7.89 20.38 -0.32
CA GLU A 230 -8.03 18.95 -0.02
C GLU A 230 -8.34 18.09 -1.26
N SER A 231 -8.69 18.70 -2.40
CA SER A 231 -8.93 17.98 -3.66
C SER A 231 -7.70 17.78 -4.54
N MET A 232 -6.51 18.24 -4.10
CA MET A 232 -5.27 18.07 -4.86
C MET A 232 -4.95 16.59 -5.05
N ALA A 233 -4.76 16.17 -6.30
CA ALA A 233 -4.57 14.77 -6.71
C ALA A 233 -3.15 14.26 -6.37
N ILE A 234 -2.84 14.10 -5.08
CA ILE A 234 -1.51 13.71 -4.58
C ILE A 234 -1.04 12.35 -5.12
N TYR A 235 -1.96 11.42 -5.41
CA TYR A 235 -1.63 10.11 -5.98
C TYR A 235 -0.82 10.20 -7.29
N THR A 236 -0.97 11.27 -8.06
CA THR A 236 -0.18 11.51 -9.29
C THR A 236 1.31 11.68 -9.00
N CYS A 237 1.66 12.23 -7.83
CA CYS A 237 3.04 12.29 -7.36
C CYS A 237 3.54 10.90 -6.93
N PHE A 238 2.68 10.10 -6.29
CA PHE A 238 3.03 8.73 -5.91
C PHE A 238 3.23 7.81 -7.11
N ILE A 239 2.43 7.91 -8.19
CA ILE A 239 2.69 7.15 -9.43
C ILE A 239 4.10 7.43 -9.96
N GLN A 240 4.48 8.71 -10.06
CA GLN A 240 5.79 9.11 -10.54
C GLN A 240 6.90 8.62 -9.60
N HIS A 241 6.69 8.67 -8.29
CA HIS A 241 7.66 8.18 -7.32
C HIS A 241 7.83 6.66 -7.39
N VAL A 242 6.74 5.89 -7.48
CA VAL A 242 6.77 4.42 -7.66
C VAL A 242 7.63 4.05 -8.87
N ILE A 243 7.37 4.64 -10.03
CA ILE A 243 8.11 4.35 -11.27
C ILE A 243 9.59 4.69 -11.12
N ASN A 244 9.94 5.82 -10.47
CA ASN A 244 11.33 6.20 -10.24
C ASN A 244 12.05 5.31 -9.21
N SER A 245 11.31 4.65 -8.34
CA SER A 245 11.84 3.74 -7.31
C SER A 245 12.01 2.30 -7.80
N LEU A 246 11.66 1.99 -9.04
CA LEU A 246 11.85 0.65 -9.62
C LEU A 246 13.24 0.49 -10.21
N LYS A 247 13.89 -0.66 -9.95
CA LYS A 247 15.05 -1.15 -10.71
C LYS A 247 14.71 -1.28 -12.20
N LYS A 248 15.70 -1.40 -13.06
CA LYS A 248 15.48 -1.61 -14.51
C LYS A 248 14.66 -2.87 -14.84
N THR A 249 14.72 -3.87 -13.98
CA THR A 249 13.96 -5.12 -14.07
C THR A 249 12.85 -5.20 -13.01
N GLY A 250 12.63 -4.09 -12.29
CA GLY A 250 11.68 -4.04 -11.18
C GLY A 250 10.23 -3.95 -11.67
N LYS A 251 9.34 -4.50 -10.85
CA LYS A 251 7.90 -4.46 -11.07
C LYS A 251 7.19 -3.68 -9.96
N GLY A 252 6.09 -3.03 -10.29
CA GLY A 252 5.33 -2.26 -9.32
C GLY A 252 3.83 -2.36 -9.51
N ALA A 253 3.09 -2.07 -8.45
CA ALA A 253 1.64 -1.92 -8.52
C ALA A 253 1.18 -0.76 -7.63
N ILE A 254 0.19 -0.02 -8.13
CA ILE A 254 -0.37 1.12 -7.40
C ILE A 254 -1.89 1.16 -7.54
N VAL A 255 -2.55 1.43 -6.41
CA VAL A 255 -4.00 1.68 -6.37
C VAL A 255 -4.27 3.14 -6.75
N ILE A 256 -5.21 3.36 -7.66
CA ILE A 256 -5.55 4.68 -8.19
C ILE A 256 -7.06 4.84 -8.35
N PRO A 257 -7.59 6.08 -8.41
CA PRO A 257 -8.95 6.31 -8.85
C PRO A 257 -9.15 5.84 -10.29
N THR A 258 -10.24 5.12 -10.58
CA THR A 258 -10.55 4.61 -11.94
C THR A 258 -10.59 5.71 -13.00
N GLY A 259 -10.96 6.95 -12.63
CA GLY A 259 -10.94 8.09 -13.55
C GLY A 259 -9.57 8.37 -14.18
N PHE A 260 -8.48 7.93 -13.57
CA PHE A 260 -7.13 8.08 -14.13
C PHE A 260 -6.95 7.31 -15.44
N ILE A 261 -7.49 6.08 -15.54
CA ILE A 261 -7.22 5.19 -16.68
C ILE A 261 -7.80 5.68 -18.01
N THR A 262 -8.65 6.70 -17.96
CA THR A 262 -9.26 7.34 -19.14
C THR A 262 -9.03 8.85 -19.17
N ALA A 263 -8.04 9.35 -18.45
CA ALA A 263 -7.76 10.78 -18.33
C ALA A 263 -7.42 11.40 -19.68
N LYS A 264 -8.07 12.53 -20.02
CA LYS A 264 -7.93 13.22 -21.31
C LYS A 264 -7.11 14.50 -21.24
N SER A 265 -6.72 14.95 -20.05
CA SER A 265 -5.98 16.21 -19.85
C SER A 265 -5.23 16.20 -18.52
N GLY A 266 -4.42 17.23 -18.31
CA GLY A 266 -3.72 17.45 -17.05
C GLY A 266 -2.52 16.55 -16.83
N ILE A 267 -2.14 16.42 -15.57
CA ILE A 267 -0.99 15.61 -15.14
C ILE A 267 -1.29 14.13 -15.33
N GLU A 268 -2.49 13.69 -15.04
CA GLU A 268 -2.97 12.32 -15.22
C GLU A 268 -2.78 11.85 -16.67
N ASN A 269 -3.18 12.67 -17.63
CA ASN A 269 -3.01 12.36 -19.05
C ASN A 269 -1.53 12.26 -19.44
N LYS A 270 -0.68 13.19 -18.95
CA LYS A 270 0.76 13.15 -19.20
C LYS A 270 1.42 11.88 -18.65
N ILE A 271 1.01 11.45 -17.45
CA ILE A 271 1.50 10.22 -16.84
C ILE A 271 1.03 9.02 -17.67
N LEU A 272 -0.25 8.98 -18.04
CA LEU A 272 -0.86 7.90 -18.80
C LEU A 272 -0.16 7.70 -20.16
N HIS A 273 0.08 8.79 -20.90
CA HIS A 273 0.82 8.75 -22.14
C HIS A 273 2.23 8.19 -21.93
N LYS A 274 2.97 8.71 -20.96
CA LYS A 274 4.34 8.28 -20.72
C LYS A 274 4.46 6.79 -20.36
N ILE A 275 3.60 6.27 -19.47
CA ILE A 275 3.66 4.85 -19.06
C ILE A 275 3.32 3.89 -20.22
N VAL A 276 2.51 4.34 -21.17
CA VAL A 276 2.19 3.60 -22.39
C VAL A 276 3.31 3.72 -23.42
N ASP A 277 3.82 4.93 -23.64
CA ASP A 277 4.89 5.18 -24.63
C ASP A 277 6.22 4.51 -24.24
N ASP A 278 6.56 4.55 -22.93
CA ASP A 278 7.73 3.87 -22.38
C ASP A 278 7.50 2.34 -22.21
N LYS A 279 6.30 1.83 -22.51
CA LYS A 279 5.90 0.41 -22.38
C LYS A 279 6.09 -0.16 -20.97
N VAL A 280 5.99 0.67 -19.94
CA VAL A 280 6.19 0.23 -18.55
C VAL A 280 4.91 -0.30 -17.90
N VAL A 281 3.72 0.08 -18.37
CA VAL A 281 2.45 -0.48 -17.89
C VAL A 281 2.20 -1.82 -18.56
N PHE A 282 2.02 -2.90 -17.80
CA PHE A 282 1.74 -4.22 -18.35
C PHE A 282 0.36 -4.77 -18.02
N GLY A 283 -0.38 -4.08 -17.13
CA GLY A 283 -1.74 -4.45 -16.80
C GLY A 283 -2.49 -3.40 -16.01
N CYS A 284 -3.81 -3.53 -16.05
CA CYS A 284 -4.74 -2.74 -15.26
C CYS A 284 -5.94 -3.61 -14.84
N VAL A 285 -6.33 -3.54 -13.57
CA VAL A 285 -7.51 -4.24 -13.04
C VAL A 285 -8.44 -3.21 -12.40
N SER A 286 -9.62 -3.01 -12.98
CA SER A 286 -10.68 -2.20 -12.37
C SER A 286 -11.41 -3.02 -11.32
N MET A 287 -11.44 -2.54 -10.08
CA MET A 287 -11.99 -3.25 -8.93
C MET A 287 -13.48 -2.96 -8.71
N PRO A 288 -14.20 -3.80 -7.97
CA PRO A 288 -15.59 -3.54 -7.59
C PRO A 288 -15.72 -2.24 -6.79
N SER A 289 -16.87 -1.57 -6.98
CA SER A 289 -17.23 -0.43 -6.14
C SER A 289 -17.36 -0.85 -4.67
N ASN A 290 -17.01 0.04 -3.73
CA ASN A 290 -17.11 -0.21 -2.28
C ASN A 290 -16.24 -1.38 -1.75
N VAL A 291 -15.26 -1.86 -2.52
CA VAL A 291 -14.28 -2.83 -2.03
C VAL A 291 -13.37 -2.21 -0.96
N PHE A 292 -13.10 -0.91 -1.02
CA PHE A 292 -12.41 -0.17 0.03
C PHE A 292 -13.40 0.38 1.07
N ALA A 293 -13.00 0.31 2.33
CA ALA A 293 -13.88 0.59 3.47
C ALA A 293 -14.51 1.99 3.48
N ASN A 294 -13.81 3.01 3.02
CA ASN A 294 -14.17 4.42 3.25
C ASN A 294 -14.17 5.30 2.00
N THR A 295 -14.09 4.74 0.81
CA THR A 295 -14.16 5.53 -0.41
C THR A 295 -15.32 5.10 -1.28
N GLY A 296 -16.21 6.03 -1.64
CA GLY A 296 -17.18 5.83 -2.72
C GLY A 296 -16.55 5.96 -4.12
N THR A 297 -15.23 6.15 -4.20
CA THR A 297 -14.49 6.28 -5.45
C THR A 297 -14.21 4.89 -6.00
N ASN A 298 -14.56 4.66 -7.26
CA ASN A 298 -14.14 3.45 -7.96
C ASN A 298 -12.63 3.46 -8.13
N VAL A 299 -12.00 2.32 -7.90
CA VAL A 299 -10.56 2.17 -7.93
C VAL A 299 -10.12 1.17 -8.99
N SER A 300 -8.92 1.39 -9.50
CA SER A 300 -8.21 0.46 -10.37
C SER A 300 -6.80 0.24 -9.84
N VAL A 301 -6.20 -0.90 -10.14
CA VAL A 301 -4.80 -1.18 -9.83
C VAL A 301 -4.03 -1.17 -11.15
N LEU A 302 -2.99 -0.34 -11.22
CA LEU A 302 -2.02 -0.33 -12.32
C LEU A 302 -0.83 -1.20 -11.97
N PHE A 303 -0.34 -1.94 -12.95
CA PHE A 303 0.82 -2.81 -12.83
C PHE A 303 1.93 -2.34 -13.79
N PHE A 304 3.14 -2.19 -13.26
CA PHE A 304 4.32 -1.72 -13.97
C PHE A 304 5.39 -2.80 -14.05
N ASP A 305 6.02 -2.93 -15.22
CA ASP A 305 7.23 -3.72 -15.45
C ASP A 305 8.25 -2.83 -16.19
N LYS A 306 9.29 -2.42 -15.46
CA LYS A 306 10.28 -1.48 -16.01
C LYS A 306 11.26 -2.14 -17.00
N SER A 307 11.25 -3.48 -17.10
CA SER A 307 11.99 -4.18 -18.15
C SER A 307 11.42 -3.92 -19.55
N ALA A 308 10.16 -3.47 -19.63
CA ALA A 308 9.44 -3.16 -20.86
C ALA A 308 9.45 -4.32 -21.90
N THR A 309 9.47 -5.57 -21.43
CA THR A 309 9.55 -6.77 -22.28
C THR A 309 8.19 -7.30 -22.69
N THR A 310 7.12 -6.70 -22.17
CA THR A 310 5.74 -7.15 -22.45
C THR A 310 5.24 -6.56 -23.76
N ASP A 311 4.74 -7.41 -24.67
CA ASP A 311 4.17 -6.98 -25.96
C ASP A 311 2.70 -6.56 -25.84
N LYS A 312 1.98 -7.10 -24.87
CA LYS A 312 0.56 -6.87 -24.65
C LYS A 312 0.27 -6.48 -23.20
N VAL A 313 -0.62 -5.52 -23.05
CA VAL A 313 -1.17 -5.07 -21.75
C VAL A 313 -2.47 -5.82 -21.52
N ILE A 314 -2.62 -6.42 -20.34
CA ILE A 314 -3.87 -7.06 -19.92
C ILE A 314 -4.74 -6.05 -19.14
N LEU A 315 -5.96 -5.86 -19.61
CA LEU A 315 -6.95 -4.99 -19.01
C LEU A 315 -8.11 -5.83 -18.51
N ILE A 316 -8.41 -5.75 -17.21
CA ILE A 316 -9.50 -6.52 -16.57
C ILE A 316 -10.53 -5.57 -15.97
N ASP A 317 -11.80 -5.84 -16.24
CA ASP A 317 -12.93 -5.24 -15.56
C ASP A 317 -13.53 -6.22 -14.54
N ALA A 318 -13.07 -6.12 -13.30
CA ALA A 318 -13.60 -6.88 -12.18
C ALA A 318 -14.73 -6.14 -11.44
N SER A 319 -15.24 -5.02 -11.98
CA SER A 319 -16.21 -4.15 -11.31
C SER A 319 -17.55 -4.84 -10.96
N LYS A 320 -17.86 -5.95 -11.64
CA LYS A 320 -19.06 -6.76 -11.43
C LYS A 320 -18.87 -7.93 -10.46
N LEU A 321 -17.65 -8.15 -9.96
CA LEU A 321 -17.35 -9.22 -9.02
C LEU A 321 -17.61 -8.77 -7.58
N GLY A 322 -17.64 -9.74 -6.68
CA GLY A 322 -17.75 -9.56 -5.25
C GLY A 322 -19.16 -9.65 -4.71
N GLU A 323 -19.26 -10.08 -3.46
CA GLU A 323 -20.49 -10.18 -2.71
C GLU A 323 -20.75 -8.88 -1.92
N GLU A 324 -21.93 -8.28 -2.12
CA GLU A 324 -22.37 -7.13 -1.34
C GLU A 324 -22.76 -7.55 0.08
N TYR A 325 -22.24 -6.83 1.07
CA TYR A 325 -22.66 -6.98 2.47
C TYR A 325 -22.81 -5.60 3.13
N LYS A 326 -23.46 -5.57 4.29
CA LYS A 326 -23.52 -4.37 5.12
C LYS A 326 -22.53 -4.50 6.27
N ASP A 327 -21.71 -3.50 6.48
CA ASP A 327 -20.85 -3.44 7.66
C ASP A 327 -21.66 -3.14 8.94
N ALA A 328 -20.98 -3.10 10.09
CA ALA A 328 -21.61 -2.84 11.39
C ALA A 328 -22.34 -1.48 11.47
N ASN A 329 -21.99 -0.54 10.58
CA ASN A 329 -22.62 0.79 10.47
C ASN A 329 -23.75 0.83 9.43
N GLY A 330 -24.07 -0.30 8.80
CA GLY A 330 -25.09 -0.40 7.75
C GLY A 330 -24.64 0.09 6.37
N LEU A 331 -23.36 0.40 6.18
CA LEU A 331 -22.80 0.83 4.90
C LEU A 331 -22.60 -0.36 3.98
N LYS A 332 -22.98 -0.20 2.71
CA LYS A 332 -22.73 -1.21 1.67
C LYS A 332 -21.24 -1.37 1.43
N LYS A 333 -20.77 -2.60 1.46
CA LYS A 333 -19.39 -3.03 1.17
C LYS A 333 -19.42 -4.19 0.20
N VAL A 334 -18.30 -4.42 -0.45
CA VAL A 334 -18.09 -5.57 -1.36
C VAL A 334 -16.85 -6.33 -0.90
N ARG A 335 -16.96 -7.65 -0.90
CA ARG A 335 -15.84 -8.55 -0.61
C ARG A 335 -15.68 -9.54 -1.76
N LEU A 336 -14.47 -9.64 -2.28
CA LEU A 336 -14.08 -10.69 -3.22
C LEU A 336 -13.86 -12.00 -2.45
N ASN A 337 -14.36 -13.10 -2.99
CA ASN A 337 -14.07 -14.43 -2.52
C ASN A 337 -12.84 -15.03 -3.24
N ASP A 338 -12.37 -16.19 -2.77
CA ASP A 338 -11.16 -16.83 -3.30
C ASP A 338 -11.29 -17.21 -4.77
N ASP A 339 -12.45 -17.70 -5.22
CA ASP A 339 -12.68 -18.05 -6.62
C ASP A 339 -12.61 -16.83 -7.54
N GLU A 340 -13.10 -15.69 -7.09
CA GLU A 340 -13.03 -14.42 -7.82
C GLU A 340 -11.59 -13.87 -7.87
N ILE A 341 -10.82 -14.02 -6.79
CA ILE A 341 -9.40 -13.71 -6.75
C ILE A 341 -8.65 -14.60 -7.75
N GLU A 342 -8.89 -15.91 -7.74
CA GLU A 342 -8.30 -16.87 -8.68
C GLU A 342 -8.67 -16.55 -10.13
N LYS A 343 -9.91 -16.16 -10.38
CA LYS A 343 -10.37 -15.73 -11.72
C LYS A 343 -9.57 -14.53 -12.21
N ILE A 344 -9.41 -13.48 -11.38
CA ILE A 344 -8.64 -12.28 -11.74
C ILE A 344 -7.17 -12.66 -11.99
N VAL A 345 -6.55 -13.36 -11.05
CA VAL A 345 -5.12 -13.71 -11.11
C VAL A 345 -4.84 -14.63 -12.32
N GLY A 346 -5.61 -15.69 -12.48
CA GLY A 346 -5.43 -16.65 -13.57
C GLY A 346 -5.63 -16.02 -14.96
N THR A 347 -6.66 -15.18 -15.13
CA THR A 347 -6.91 -14.46 -16.38
C THR A 347 -5.77 -13.50 -16.71
N PHE A 348 -5.29 -12.77 -15.69
CA PHE A 348 -4.18 -11.84 -15.87
C PHE A 348 -2.87 -12.55 -16.27
N GLN A 349 -2.49 -13.61 -15.56
CA GLN A 349 -1.26 -14.37 -15.82
C GLN A 349 -1.27 -15.04 -17.20
N ARG A 350 -2.41 -15.60 -17.60
CA ARG A 350 -2.55 -16.20 -18.94
C ARG A 350 -2.73 -15.18 -20.06
N LYS A 351 -2.88 -13.89 -19.72
CA LYS A 351 -3.21 -12.80 -20.66
C LYS A 351 -4.42 -13.15 -21.51
N GLU A 352 -5.41 -13.73 -20.90
CA GLU A 352 -6.58 -14.29 -21.57
C GLU A 352 -7.61 -13.19 -21.88
N ALA A 353 -8.13 -13.17 -23.11
CA ALA A 353 -9.26 -12.33 -23.47
C ALA A 353 -10.55 -13.08 -23.14
N VAL A 354 -11.37 -12.51 -22.26
CA VAL A 354 -12.66 -13.08 -21.83
C VAL A 354 -13.73 -12.02 -22.05
N GLU A 355 -14.80 -12.38 -22.76
CA GLU A 355 -15.91 -11.50 -23.05
C GLU A 355 -16.46 -10.83 -21.80
N ASP A 356 -16.71 -9.54 -21.86
CA ASP A 356 -17.21 -8.69 -20.75
C ASP A 356 -16.35 -8.69 -19.48
N PHE A 357 -15.10 -9.20 -19.52
CA PHE A 357 -14.22 -9.26 -18.37
C PHE A 357 -12.79 -8.80 -18.64
N SER A 358 -12.15 -9.26 -19.72
CA SER A 358 -10.75 -8.94 -19.99
C SER A 358 -10.40 -8.84 -21.46
N VAL A 359 -9.42 -7.98 -21.76
CA VAL A 359 -8.82 -7.86 -23.09
C VAL A 359 -7.30 -7.81 -22.98
N ALA A 360 -6.61 -8.40 -23.94
CA ALA A 360 -5.16 -8.30 -24.08
C ALA A 360 -4.85 -7.46 -25.33
N VAL A 361 -4.37 -6.23 -25.14
CA VAL A 361 -4.18 -5.23 -26.19
C VAL A 361 -2.71 -4.86 -26.34
N SER A 362 -2.30 -4.51 -27.55
CA SER A 362 -0.98 -3.93 -27.82
C SER A 362 -0.93 -2.46 -27.40
N TYR A 363 0.29 -1.94 -27.25
CA TYR A 363 0.47 -0.50 -26.96
C TYR A 363 -0.04 0.39 -28.11
N ASP A 364 0.00 -0.07 -29.35
CA ASP A 364 -0.51 0.69 -30.49
C ASP A 364 -2.04 0.75 -30.47
N GLU A 365 -2.73 -0.34 -30.15
CA GLU A 365 -4.20 -0.34 -29.94
C GLU A 365 -4.61 0.60 -28.79
N ILE A 366 -3.83 0.65 -27.69
CA ILE A 366 -4.08 1.58 -26.60
C ILE A 366 -3.95 3.05 -27.07
N LYS A 367 -2.92 3.36 -27.88
CA LYS A 367 -2.71 4.69 -28.46
C LYS A 367 -3.86 5.09 -29.41
N GLU A 368 -4.26 4.19 -30.29
CA GLU A 368 -5.40 4.40 -31.22
C GLU A 368 -6.70 4.68 -30.47
N LYS A 369 -6.90 4.03 -29.33
CA LYS A 369 -8.04 4.27 -28.42
C LYS A 369 -7.82 5.45 -27.46
N GLY A 370 -6.91 6.37 -27.76
CA GLY A 370 -6.64 7.59 -27.00
C GLY A 370 -6.03 7.32 -25.62
N TYR A 371 -5.13 6.35 -25.52
CA TYR A 371 -4.40 5.96 -24.30
C TYR A 371 -5.29 5.41 -23.17
N SER A 372 -6.47 4.93 -23.47
CA SER A 372 -7.35 4.35 -22.47
C SER A 372 -6.85 2.97 -22.02
N LEU A 373 -6.82 2.77 -20.69
CA LEU A 373 -6.53 1.47 -20.04
C LEU A 373 -7.81 0.81 -19.49
N SER A 374 -8.99 1.13 -20.03
CA SER A 374 -10.25 0.50 -19.68
C SER A 374 -10.48 -0.76 -20.53
N ALA A 375 -10.90 -1.86 -19.91
CA ALA A 375 -11.24 -3.10 -20.61
C ALA A 375 -12.52 -2.98 -21.47
N GLY A 376 -13.40 -2.04 -21.14
CA GLY A 376 -14.69 -1.83 -21.81
C GLY A 376 -14.64 -0.93 -23.05
N GLN A 377 -13.49 -0.74 -23.68
CA GLN A 377 -13.35 0.12 -24.88
C GLN A 377 -12.99 -0.65 -26.12
#